data_c6d9d48933d6a136325257a9aabc82fa
#
_entry.id   c6d9d48933d6a136325257a9aabc82fa
#
_cell.length_a   1.000
_cell.length_b   1.000
_cell.length_c   1.000
_cell.angle_alpha   90.00
_cell.angle_beta   90.00
_cell.angle_gamma   90.00
#
_symmetry.space_group_name_H-M   'P 1'
#
loop_
_entity.id
_entity.type
_entity.pdbx_description
1 polymer ?
#
loop_
_entity_poly.entity_id
_entity_poly.type
_entity_poly.pdbx_seq_one_letter_code
_entity_poly.pdbx_strand_id
1 'polypeptide(L)'
;VLNDIISNRQAKKSVEGGVDGLIAVAAGAGGHTGNTSPFALVSEIREWWDGPLALSGCIATGQNILAALATGADFAYIGSPFIATKEANAVADYKAMIVDGSAKDIITTDAFSGVPANFLVGSVERAGLDPKSLKRDADKAIDVSETSQSFNTWKDIWGCGQGINAVKNIVPTAELVARLSREYEAARRTFLDRIG
;
A
#
# COMPACT_ATOMS: atom_id res chain seq x y z
N VAL A 1 10.45 -13.55 12.07
CA VAL A 1 9.61 -12.31 12.16
C VAL A 1 9.96 -11.39 11.02
N LEU A 2 8.94 -10.87 10.28
CA LEU A 2 9.12 -9.80 9.32
C LEU A 2 8.71 -8.47 9.96
N ASN A 3 9.41 -7.37 9.63
CA ASN A 3 9.08 -6.05 10.14
C ASN A 3 8.86 -5.03 9.01
N ASP A 4 7.78 -4.26 9.11
CA ASP A 4 7.47 -3.17 8.20
C ASP A 4 8.39 -1.99 8.47
N ILE A 5 9.00 -1.47 7.39
CA ILE A 5 9.89 -0.30 7.45
C ILE A 5 9.58 0.68 6.33
N ILE A 6 9.74 1.97 6.60
CA ILE A 6 9.51 3.05 5.63
C ILE A 6 10.80 3.82 5.30
N SER A 7 11.93 3.44 5.88
CA SER A 7 13.21 4.10 5.67
C SER A 7 14.38 3.17 5.97
N ASN A 8 15.55 3.47 5.38
CA ASN A 8 16.79 2.76 5.62
C ASN A 8 17.20 2.78 7.11
N ARG A 9 16.96 3.89 7.83
CA ARG A 9 17.20 4.00 9.27
C ARG A 9 16.37 2.97 10.06
N GLN A 10 15.08 2.84 9.74
CA GLN A 10 14.22 1.85 10.40
C GLN A 10 14.65 0.43 10.06
N ALA A 11 15.03 0.17 8.80
CA ALA A 11 15.53 -1.13 8.36
C ALA A 11 16.73 -1.58 9.21
N LYS A 12 17.75 -0.71 9.38
CA LYS A 12 18.93 -0.99 10.20
C LYS A 12 18.55 -1.30 11.65
N LYS A 13 17.69 -0.48 12.26
CA LYS A 13 17.21 -0.70 13.63
C LYS A 13 16.45 -2.02 13.77
N SER A 14 15.67 -2.41 12.77
CA SER A 14 14.93 -3.68 12.80
C SER A 14 15.86 -4.89 12.75
N VAL A 15 16.86 -4.85 11.87
CA VAL A 15 17.86 -5.92 11.78
C VAL A 15 18.71 -6.02 13.05
N GLU A 16 19.13 -4.90 13.65
CA GLU A 16 19.77 -4.87 14.96
C GLU A 16 18.89 -5.50 16.06
N GLY A 17 17.56 -5.37 15.92
CA GLY A 17 16.57 -5.99 16.80
C GLY A 17 16.35 -7.48 16.54
N GLY A 18 17.00 -8.09 15.53
CA GLY A 18 16.98 -9.55 15.29
C GLY A 18 15.79 -10.02 14.45
N VAL A 19 15.24 -9.21 13.53
CA VAL A 19 14.20 -9.67 12.60
C VAL A 19 14.77 -10.62 11.54
N ASP A 20 13.93 -11.55 11.06
CA ASP A 20 14.31 -12.49 10.00
C ASP A 20 14.24 -11.88 8.60
N GLY A 21 13.47 -10.80 8.42
CA GLY A 21 13.35 -10.11 7.15
C GLY A 21 12.61 -8.78 7.26
N LEU A 22 12.59 -8.04 6.17
CA LEU A 22 12.04 -6.70 6.08
C LEU A 22 10.89 -6.62 5.07
N ILE A 23 9.91 -5.77 5.36
CA ILE A 23 8.88 -5.34 4.40
C ILE A 23 9.12 -3.86 4.14
N ALA A 24 9.68 -3.52 2.98
CA ALA A 24 9.90 -2.15 2.55
C ALA A 24 8.58 -1.52 2.10
N VAL A 25 7.98 -0.71 2.96
CA VAL A 25 6.73 0.00 2.70
C VAL A 25 7.07 1.33 2.02
N ALA A 26 7.12 1.31 0.71
CA ALA A 26 7.48 2.46 -0.12
C ALA A 26 6.31 3.42 -0.36
N ALA A 27 6.59 4.55 -1.03
CA ALA A 27 5.57 5.50 -1.45
C ALA A 27 4.44 4.81 -2.24
N GLY A 28 3.19 5.17 -1.94
CA GLY A 28 2.01 4.63 -2.60
C GLY A 28 1.44 3.34 -1.99
N ALA A 29 1.99 2.83 -0.90
CA ALA A 29 1.38 1.76 -0.13
C ALA A 29 0.08 2.24 0.56
N GLY A 30 -0.90 1.35 0.73
CA GLY A 30 -2.15 1.66 1.44
C GLY A 30 -1.99 1.62 2.96
N GLY A 31 -2.74 2.45 3.68
CA GLY A 31 -2.54 2.64 5.11
C GLY A 31 -1.22 3.38 5.38
N HIS A 32 -0.57 3.12 6.51
CA HIS A 32 0.74 3.73 6.81
C HIS A 32 1.72 3.50 5.65
N THR A 33 2.36 4.57 5.20
CA THR A 33 3.20 4.55 3.99
C THR A 33 4.48 5.34 4.20
N GLY A 34 5.55 4.92 3.55
CA GLY A 34 6.74 5.74 3.35
C GLY A 34 6.51 6.78 2.24
N ASN A 35 7.41 7.73 2.15
CA ASN A 35 7.48 8.73 1.08
C ASN A 35 8.65 8.48 0.12
N THR A 36 9.47 7.46 0.41
CA THR A 36 10.61 7.09 -0.43
C THR A 36 10.13 6.24 -1.61
N SER A 37 10.65 6.55 -2.80
CA SER A 37 10.40 5.73 -3.99
C SER A 37 10.81 4.27 -3.75
N PRO A 38 10.05 3.27 -4.25
CA PRO A 38 10.44 1.87 -4.14
C PRO A 38 11.82 1.58 -4.71
N PHE A 39 12.21 2.23 -5.81
CA PHE A 39 13.54 2.08 -6.42
C PHE A 39 14.65 2.54 -5.48
N ALA A 40 14.50 3.69 -4.82
CA ALA A 40 15.49 4.21 -3.90
C ALA A 40 15.54 3.37 -2.61
N LEU A 41 14.39 3.07 -2.01
CA LEU A 41 14.32 2.37 -0.72
C LEU A 41 14.94 0.96 -0.80
N VAL A 42 14.61 0.20 -1.85
CA VAL A 42 15.16 -1.15 -2.02
C VAL A 42 16.66 -1.07 -2.31
N SER A 43 17.10 -0.16 -3.18
CA SER A 43 18.52 0.02 -3.50
C SER A 43 19.35 0.34 -2.25
N GLU A 44 18.91 1.32 -1.43
CA GLU A 44 19.60 1.68 -0.18
C GLU A 44 19.68 0.51 0.83
N ILE A 45 18.63 -0.32 0.92
CA ILE A 45 18.61 -1.48 1.81
C ILE A 45 19.58 -2.56 1.29
N ARG A 46 19.58 -2.83 -0.01
CA ARG A 46 20.42 -3.85 -0.64
C ARG A 46 21.92 -3.54 -0.63
N GLU A 47 22.31 -2.30 -0.37
CA GLU A 47 23.74 -1.96 -0.15
C GLU A 47 24.35 -2.68 1.07
N TRP A 48 23.52 -3.12 2.03
CA TRP A 48 24.01 -3.66 3.31
C TRP A 48 23.21 -4.86 3.83
N TRP A 49 22.08 -5.20 3.23
CA TRP A 49 21.18 -6.28 3.67
C TRP A 49 20.89 -7.28 2.58
N ASP A 50 21.33 -8.54 2.77
CA ASP A 50 21.11 -9.66 1.85
C ASP A 50 20.00 -10.61 2.31
N GLY A 51 19.37 -10.33 3.46
CA GLY A 51 18.27 -11.16 4.00
C GLY A 51 16.95 -10.92 3.25
N PRO A 52 15.89 -11.66 3.63
CA PRO A 52 14.59 -11.58 2.98
C PRO A 52 14.00 -10.17 2.98
N LEU A 53 13.63 -9.68 1.80
CA LEU A 53 13.08 -8.35 1.58
C LEU A 53 11.82 -8.41 0.72
N ALA A 54 10.68 -7.99 1.28
CA ALA A 54 9.45 -7.79 0.54
C ALA A 54 9.29 -6.30 0.19
N LEU A 55 8.83 -5.98 -1.01
CA LEU A 55 8.47 -4.62 -1.40
C LEU A 55 6.96 -4.44 -1.39
N SER A 56 6.49 -3.40 -0.70
CA SER A 56 5.10 -2.92 -0.70
C SER A 56 5.02 -1.51 -1.27
N GLY A 57 3.96 -1.25 -2.03
CA GLY A 57 3.65 0.06 -2.61
C GLY A 57 3.28 -0.05 -4.09
N CYS A 58 2.06 0.36 -4.44
CA CYS A 58 1.53 0.38 -5.81
C CYS A 58 1.53 -0.97 -6.56
N ILE A 59 1.65 -2.11 -5.88
CA ILE A 59 1.70 -3.44 -6.52
C ILE A 59 0.28 -3.99 -6.63
N ALA A 60 -0.22 -4.14 -7.88
CA ALA A 60 -1.58 -4.61 -8.15
C ALA A 60 -1.70 -5.46 -9.43
N THR A 61 -0.59 -5.67 -10.15
CA THR A 61 -0.51 -6.45 -11.39
C THR A 61 0.71 -7.36 -11.37
N GLY A 62 0.73 -8.36 -12.27
CA GLY A 62 1.90 -9.21 -12.47
C GLY A 62 3.14 -8.45 -12.96
N GLN A 63 2.95 -7.37 -13.73
CA GLN A 63 4.04 -6.48 -14.14
C GLN A 63 4.68 -5.78 -12.94
N ASN A 64 3.84 -5.35 -11.96
CA ASN A 64 4.38 -4.74 -10.76
C ASN A 64 5.13 -5.75 -9.89
N ILE A 65 4.71 -7.02 -9.86
CA ILE A 65 5.46 -8.10 -9.20
C ILE A 65 6.83 -8.27 -9.85
N LEU A 66 6.90 -8.36 -11.18
CA LEU A 66 8.17 -8.44 -11.91
C LEU A 66 9.06 -7.22 -11.61
N ALA A 67 8.48 -6.02 -11.60
CA ALA A 67 9.21 -4.79 -11.28
C ALA A 67 9.78 -4.82 -9.85
N ALA A 68 9.00 -5.28 -8.86
CA ALA A 68 9.48 -5.44 -7.49
C ALA A 68 10.69 -6.38 -7.40
N LEU A 69 10.64 -7.53 -8.08
CA LEU A 69 11.77 -8.46 -8.14
C LEU A 69 12.98 -7.86 -8.87
N ALA A 70 12.74 -7.13 -9.95
CA ALA A 70 13.81 -6.47 -10.72
C ALA A 70 14.50 -5.34 -9.94
N THR A 71 13.87 -4.73 -8.93
CA THR A 71 14.54 -3.76 -8.03
C THR A 71 15.48 -4.42 -7.02
N GLY A 72 15.41 -5.75 -6.86
CA GLY A 72 16.19 -6.51 -5.87
C GLY A 72 15.39 -6.99 -4.66
N ALA A 73 14.06 -6.79 -4.61
CA ALA A 73 13.22 -7.43 -3.60
C ALA A 73 13.04 -8.92 -3.91
N ASP A 74 12.91 -9.76 -2.86
CA ASP A 74 12.63 -11.19 -3.02
C ASP A 74 11.14 -11.45 -3.19
N PHE A 75 10.28 -10.57 -2.65
CA PHE A 75 8.84 -10.73 -2.63
C PHE A 75 8.13 -9.42 -2.95
N ALA A 76 6.94 -9.53 -3.54
CA ALA A 76 5.98 -8.45 -3.69
C ALA A 76 4.90 -8.56 -2.60
N TYR A 77 4.70 -7.51 -1.81
CA TYR A 77 3.69 -7.45 -0.75
C TYR A 77 2.47 -6.67 -1.25
N ILE A 78 1.33 -7.34 -1.37
CA ILE A 78 0.13 -6.83 -2.03
C ILE A 78 -1.04 -6.79 -1.05
N GLY A 79 -1.66 -5.61 -0.87
CA GLY A 79 -2.83 -5.44 0.02
C GLY A 79 -4.10 -5.05 -0.72
N SER A 80 -4.11 -3.88 -1.36
CA SER A 80 -5.34 -3.26 -1.89
C SER A 80 -6.17 -4.14 -2.84
N PRO A 81 -5.60 -4.89 -3.80
CA PRO A 81 -6.38 -5.80 -4.64
C PRO A 81 -7.10 -6.90 -3.86
N PHE A 82 -6.52 -7.36 -2.75
CA PHE A 82 -7.13 -8.40 -1.91
C PHE A 82 -8.31 -7.88 -1.08
N ILE A 83 -8.37 -6.57 -0.78
CA ILE A 83 -9.54 -5.96 -0.14
C ILE A 83 -10.78 -6.09 -1.05
N ALA A 84 -10.61 -5.95 -2.36
CA ALA A 84 -11.67 -6.11 -3.35
C ALA A 84 -11.90 -7.57 -3.77
N THR A 85 -11.70 -8.54 -2.87
CA THR A 85 -12.07 -9.94 -3.10
C THR A 85 -13.38 -10.30 -2.40
N LYS A 86 -14.04 -11.38 -2.86
CA LYS A 86 -15.30 -11.83 -2.27
C LYS A 86 -15.12 -12.26 -0.82
N GLU A 87 -13.98 -12.87 -0.50
CA GLU A 87 -13.66 -13.43 0.83
C GLU A 87 -13.19 -12.38 1.84
N ALA A 88 -12.72 -11.20 1.38
CA ALA A 88 -12.31 -10.14 2.28
C ALA A 88 -13.49 -9.63 3.11
N ASN A 89 -13.30 -9.49 4.42
CA ASN A 89 -14.29 -8.94 5.34
C ASN A 89 -14.31 -7.39 5.30
N ALA A 90 -14.32 -6.82 4.09
CA ALA A 90 -14.50 -5.40 3.85
C ALA A 90 -15.95 -5.12 3.44
N VAL A 91 -16.51 -3.99 3.89
CA VAL A 91 -17.88 -3.59 3.51
C VAL A 91 -17.98 -3.35 2.00
N ALA A 92 -19.17 -3.50 1.44
CA ALA A 92 -19.42 -3.41 -0.01
C ALA A 92 -18.93 -2.07 -0.59
N ASP A 93 -19.20 -0.96 0.10
CA ASP A 93 -18.80 0.38 -0.35
C ASP A 93 -17.28 0.55 -0.43
N TYR A 94 -16.52 -0.06 0.50
CA TYR A 94 -15.06 -0.04 0.44
C TYR A 94 -14.55 -0.77 -0.81
N LYS A 95 -15.08 -1.95 -1.07
CA LYS A 95 -14.73 -2.72 -2.28
C LYS A 95 -15.09 -1.97 -3.55
N ALA A 96 -16.28 -1.36 -3.61
CA ALA A 96 -16.74 -0.55 -4.73
C ALA A 96 -15.81 0.66 -4.97
N MET A 97 -15.46 1.41 -3.91
CA MET A 97 -14.55 2.55 -4.01
C MET A 97 -13.16 2.16 -4.57
N ILE A 98 -12.68 0.95 -4.25
CA ILE A 98 -11.41 0.43 -4.81
C ILE A 98 -11.56 0.15 -6.32
N VAL A 99 -12.66 -0.49 -6.72
CA VAL A 99 -12.91 -0.85 -8.13
C VAL A 99 -13.13 0.37 -9.02
N ASP A 100 -13.83 1.38 -8.50
CA ASP A 100 -14.16 2.61 -9.24
C ASP A 100 -13.04 3.67 -9.15
N GLY A 101 -12.07 3.46 -8.24
CA GLY A 101 -11.03 4.43 -7.92
C GLY A 101 -9.76 4.32 -8.75
N SER A 102 -8.92 5.31 -8.57
CA SER A 102 -7.58 5.41 -9.16
C SER A 102 -6.63 6.15 -8.22
N ALA A 103 -5.38 6.32 -8.60
CA ALA A 103 -4.37 7.02 -7.78
C ALA A 103 -4.78 8.45 -7.39
N LYS A 104 -5.58 9.16 -8.22
CA LYS A 104 -6.08 10.51 -7.92
C LYS A 104 -7.10 10.55 -6.77
N ASP A 105 -7.72 9.40 -6.47
CA ASP A 105 -8.72 9.25 -5.42
C ASP A 105 -8.09 8.83 -4.08
N ILE A 106 -6.75 8.87 -4.01
CA ILE A 106 -5.96 8.59 -2.79
C ILE A 106 -5.37 9.89 -2.26
N ILE A 107 -5.56 10.14 -0.96
CA ILE A 107 -4.90 11.23 -0.24
C ILE A 107 -3.87 10.65 0.72
N THR A 108 -2.68 11.27 0.75
CA THR A 108 -1.67 10.98 1.77
C THR A 108 -1.75 12.03 2.86
N THR A 109 -2.00 11.62 4.10
CA THR A 109 -2.09 12.53 5.25
C THR A 109 -1.62 11.85 6.53
N ASP A 110 -1.06 12.62 7.45
CA ASP A 110 -0.72 12.19 8.82
C ASP A 110 -1.75 12.65 9.86
N ALA A 111 -2.82 13.29 9.40
CA ALA A 111 -3.84 13.91 10.25
C ALA A 111 -4.52 12.91 11.21
N PHE A 112 -4.68 11.65 10.82
CA PHE A 112 -5.42 10.65 11.60
C PHE A 112 -4.59 9.91 12.64
N SER A 113 -3.30 9.69 12.38
CA SER A 113 -2.45 8.85 13.25
C SER A 113 -1.11 9.49 13.62
N GLY A 114 -0.83 10.69 13.09
CA GLY A 114 0.47 11.33 13.24
C GLY A 114 1.59 10.70 12.38
N VAL A 115 1.25 9.68 11.60
CA VAL A 115 2.17 9.01 10.65
C VAL A 115 1.52 9.07 9.27
N PRO A 116 2.27 9.42 8.20
CA PRO A 116 1.72 9.47 6.86
C PRO A 116 1.05 8.14 6.47
N ALA A 117 -0.17 8.24 5.95
CA ALA A 117 -0.92 7.10 5.47
C ALA A 117 -1.76 7.48 4.25
N ASN A 118 -2.01 6.51 3.38
CA ASN A 118 -2.82 6.66 2.19
C ASN A 118 -4.25 6.19 2.44
N PHE A 119 -5.21 7.06 2.14
CA PHE A 119 -6.64 6.81 2.33
C PHE A 119 -7.44 7.15 1.08
N LEU A 120 -8.56 6.46 0.89
CA LEU A 120 -9.55 6.78 -0.14
C LEU A 120 -10.25 8.10 0.20
N VAL A 121 -10.16 9.09 -0.70
CA VAL A 121 -10.80 10.42 -0.57
C VAL A 121 -12.28 10.27 -0.27
N GLY A 122 -13.00 9.42 -1.03
CA GLY A 122 -14.43 9.21 -0.83
C GLY A 122 -14.79 8.68 0.57
N SER A 123 -13.90 7.94 1.25
CA SER A 123 -14.16 7.51 2.63
C SER A 123 -14.00 8.65 3.64
N VAL A 124 -13.07 9.57 3.38
CA VAL A 124 -12.86 10.79 4.17
C VAL A 124 -14.08 11.71 4.04
N GLU A 125 -14.54 11.96 2.81
CA GLU A 125 -15.72 12.77 2.53
C GLU A 125 -16.98 12.17 3.14
N ARG A 126 -17.16 10.85 3.08
CA ARG A 126 -18.27 10.14 3.69
C ARG A 126 -18.27 10.27 5.23
N ALA A 127 -17.13 10.38 5.85
CA ALA A 127 -16.99 10.66 7.27
C ALA A 127 -17.27 12.12 7.65
N GLY A 128 -17.67 12.98 6.68
CA GLY A 128 -17.99 14.39 6.88
C GLY A 128 -16.76 15.30 6.95
N LEU A 129 -15.59 14.81 6.55
CA LEU A 129 -14.34 15.58 6.55
C LEU A 129 -14.04 16.12 5.15
N ASP A 130 -13.45 17.32 5.08
CA ASP A 130 -12.92 17.87 3.83
C ASP A 130 -11.47 17.42 3.63
N PRO A 131 -11.17 16.59 2.61
CA PRO A 131 -9.82 16.11 2.34
C PRO A 131 -8.79 17.23 2.14
N LYS A 132 -9.22 18.42 1.69
CA LYS A 132 -8.34 19.57 1.43
C LYS A 132 -7.98 20.34 2.70
N SER A 133 -8.78 20.21 3.75
CA SER A 133 -8.58 20.89 5.01
C SER A 133 -7.92 20.02 6.08
N LEU A 134 -7.62 18.75 5.78
CA LEU A 134 -6.94 17.84 6.68
C LEU A 134 -5.54 18.38 6.99
N LYS A 135 -5.40 19.02 8.15
CA LYS A 135 -4.10 19.45 8.69
C LYS A 135 -3.87 18.71 9.99
N ARG A 136 -2.63 18.26 10.18
CA ARG A 136 -2.19 17.87 11.50
C ARG A 136 -2.14 19.14 12.37
N ASP A 137 -2.93 19.16 13.41
CA ASP A 137 -2.65 20.06 14.53
C ASP A 137 -1.50 19.42 15.31
N ALA A 138 -0.34 20.10 15.38
CA ALA A 138 0.89 19.56 15.97
C ALA A 138 0.71 19.12 17.44
N ASP A 139 -0.33 19.61 18.11
CA ASP A 139 -0.62 19.39 19.51
C ASP A 139 -1.86 18.53 19.79
N LYS A 140 -2.63 18.15 18.76
CA LYS A 140 -3.83 17.29 18.92
C LYS A 140 -3.94 16.30 17.78
N ALA A 141 -4.19 15.02 18.11
CA ALA A 141 -4.94 14.16 17.17
C ALA A 141 -6.22 14.93 16.77
N ILE A 142 -6.68 14.80 15.51
CA ILE A 142 -7.91 15.48 15.08
C ILE A 142 -8.95 15.28 16.18
N ASP A 143 -9.40 16.38 16.78
CA ASP A 143 -10.45 16.34 17.78
C ASP A 143 -11.76 16.02 17.08
N VAL A 144 -12.06 14.71 17.03
CA VAL A 144 -13.30 14.18 16.45
C VAL A 144 -14.54 14.57 17.25
N SER A 145 -14.39 15.21 18.41
CA SER A 145 -15.51 15.68 19.23
C SER A 145 -16.21 16.91 18.64
N GLU A 146 -15.55 17.68 17.78
CA GLU A 146 -16.14 18.84 17.11
C GLU A 146 -16.91 18.48 15.81
N THR A 147 -16.73 17.27 15.28
CA THR A 147 -17.56 16.79 14.18
C THR A 147 -18.83 16.15 14.73
N SER A 148 -19.99 16.56 14.24
CA SER A 148 -21.32 16.07 14.65
C SER A 148 -21.53 14.55 14.42
N GLN A 149 -20.53 13.82 13.95
CA GLN A 149 -20.52 12.38 13.75
C GLN A 149 -19.22 11.80 14.34
N SER A 150 -19.38 10.92 15.35
CA SER A 150 -18.26 10.12 15.84
C SER A 150 -17.89 9.06 14.80
N PHE A 151 -16.73 9.18 14.16
CA PHE A 151 -16.17 8.14 13.28
C PHE A 151 -14.97 7.44 13.95
N ASN A 152 -14.77 6.18 13.59
CA ASN A 152 -13.57 5.44 13.98
C ASN A 152 -12.60 5.44 12.82
N THR A 153 -11.45 6.10 12.98
CA THR A 153 -10.44 6.28 11.91
C THR A 153 -10.12 5.01 11.14
N TRP A 154 -9.94 3.88 11.83
CA TRP A 154 -9.55 2.63 11.19
C TRP A 154 -10.70 1.78 10.67
N LYS A 155 -11.93 2.15 11.04
CA LYS A 155 -13.15 1.46 10.58
C LYS A 155 -13.84 2.20 9.45
N ASP A 156 -13.87 3.52 9.52
CA ASP A 156 -14.70 4.37 8.66
C ASP A 156 -13.89 5.13 7.61
N ILE A 157 -12.58 5.37 7.87
CA ILE A 157 -11.64 5.96 6.92
C ILE A 157 -10.78 4.84 6.33
N TRP A 158 -10.88 4.62 5.03
CA TRP A 158 -10.37 3.42 4.40
C TRP A 158 -9.00 3.63 3.75
N GLY A 159 -8.02 2.86 4.21
CA GLY A 159 -6.67 2.85 3.67
C GLY A 159 -6.58 2.12 2.33
N CYS A 160 -5.92 2.70 1.34
CA CYS A 160 -5.72 2.08 0.04
C CYS A 160 -4.47 2.58 -0.66
N GLY A 161 -3.78 1.71 -1.39
CA GLY A 161 -2.60 2.06 -2.16
C GLY A 161 -2.92 2.63 -3.54
N GLN A 162 -1.97 3.38 -4.11
CA GLN A 162 -2.15 4.09 -5.38
C GLN A 162 -2.30 3.18 -6.61
N GLY A 163 -2.04 1.87 -6.49
CA GLY A 163 -2.18 0.90 -7.58
C GLY A 163 -3.61 0.44 -7.88
N ILE A 164 -4.65 0.99 -7.24
CA ILE A 164 -6.03 0.48 -7.32
C ILE A 164 -6.67 0.57 -8.71
N ASN A 165 -6.21 1.44 -9.59
CA ASN A 165 -6.73 1.49 -10.95
C ASN A 165 -6.61 0.18 -11.73
N ALA A 166 -5.78 -0.76 -11.28
CA ALA A 166 -5.67 -2.11 -11.84
C ALA A 166 -6.74 -3.08 -11.32
N VAL A 167 -7.51 -2.70 -10.30
CA VAL A 167 -8.60 -3.50 -9.73
C VAL A 167 -9.90 -3.14 -10.43
N LYS A 168 -10.43 -4.04 -11.28
CA LYS A 168 -11.58 -3.76 -12.13
C LYS A 168 -12.87 -4.44 -11.67
N ASN A 169 -12.78 -5.46 -10.83
CA ASN A 169 -13.92 -6.24 -10.40
C ASN A 169 -13.68 -6.82 -9.00
N ILE A 170 -14.78 -7.10 -8.29
CA ILE A 170 -14.76 -7.87 -7.06
C ILE A 170 -14.81 -9.36 -7.44
N VAL A 171 -13.68 -10.06 -7.30
CA VAL A 171 -13.51 -11.44 -7.73
C VAL A 171 -13.17 -12.35 -6.54
N PRO A 172 -13.31 -13.68 -6.66
CA PRO A 172 -12.73 -14.60 -5.68
C PRO A 172 -11.22 -14.43 -5.57
N THR A 173 -10.67 -14.63 -4.38
CA THR A 173 -9.21 -14.55 -4.12
C THR A 173 -8.42 -15.47 -5.05
N ALA A 174 -8.91 -16.69 -5.30
CA ALA A 174 -8.27 -17.62 -6.20
C ALA A 174 -8.16 -17.08 -7.65
N GLU A 175 -9.19 -16.36 -8.12
CA GLU A 175 -9.17 -15.72 -9.44
C GLU A 175 -8.15 -14.57 -9.49
N LEU A 176 -8.09 -13.74 -8.45
CA LEU A 176 -7.08 -12.69 -8.32
C LEU A 176 -5.67 -13.26 -8.37
N VAL A 177 -5.38 -14.30 -7.59
CA VAL A 177 -4.06 -14.94 -7.57
C VAL A 177 -3.72 -15.53 -8.94
N ALA A 178 -4.67 -16.24 -9.58
CA ALA A 178 -4.45 -16.80 -10.91
C ALA A 178 -4.21 -15.70 -11.96
N ARG A 179 -4.89 -14.54 -11.86
CA ARG A 179 -4.66 -13.37 -12.72
C ARG A 179 -3.25 -12.84 -12.54
N LEU A 180 -2.84 -12.56 -11.30
CA LEU A 180 -1.51 -12.04 -10.98
C LEU A 180 -0.40 -12.96 -11.48
N SER A 181 -0.55 -14.29 -11.32
CA SER A 181 0.40 -15.29 -11.82
C SER A 181 0.50 -15.25 -13.35
N ARG A 182 -0.62 -15.26 -14.07
CA ARG A 182 -0.61 -15.17 -15.55
C ARG A 182 0.00 -13.87 -16.05
N GLU A 183 -0.32 -12.74 -15.43
CA GLU A 183 0.24 -11.44 -15.78
C GLU A 183 1.75 -11.38 -15.53
N TYR A 184 2.21 -11.96 -14.42
CA TYR A 184 3.64 -12.05 -14.10
C TYR A 184 4.40 -12.87 -15.17
N GLU A 185 3.91 -14.05 -15.51
CA GLU A 185 4.55 -14.89 -16.53
C GLU A 185 4.54 -14.24 -17.92
N ALA A 186 3.47 -13.53 -18.27
CA ALA A 186 3.40 -12.77 -19.51
C ALA A 186 4.40 -11.61 -19.52
N ALA A 187 4.47 -10.84 -18.42
CA ALA A 187 5.40 -9.74 -18.29
C ALA A 187 6.86 -10.22 -18.36
N ARG A 188 7.17 -11.33 -17.68
CA ARG A 188 8.51 -11.94 -17.70
C ARG A 188 8.93 -12.33 -19.11
N ARG A 189 8.07 -13.00 -19.88
CA ARG A 189 8.35 -13.35 -21.28
C ARG A 189 8.61 -12.09 -22.12
N THR A 190 7.69 -11.11 -22.05
CA THR A 190 7.83 -9.85 -22.80
C THR A 190 9.12 -9.11 -22.46
N PHE A 191 9.53 -9.14 -21.19
CA PHE A 191 10.78 -8.51 -20.75
C PHE A 191 11.99 -9.22 -21.34
N LEU A 192 12.04 -10.56 -21.28
CA LEU A 192 13.13 -11.35 -21.87
C LEU A 192 13.24 -11.15 -23.37
N ASP A 193 12.11 -11.11 -24.10
CA ASP A 193 12.09 -10.86 -25.56
C ASP A 193 12.62 -9.45 -25.94
N ARG A 194 12.62 -8.49 -25.00
CA ARG A 194 13.13 -7.11 -25.23
C ARG A 194 14.62 -6.97 -24.99
N ILE A 195 15.19 -7.80 -24.13
CA ILE A 195 16.60 -7.69 -23.72
C ILE A 195 17.49 -8.77 -24.34
N GLY A 196 16.90 -9.84 -24.90
CA GLY A 196 17.60 -10.95 -25.58
C GLY A 196 17.66 -10.79 -27.03
#